data_b5cd30a1f11537ec1b07f16d6f5c43e4
#
_entry.id   b5cd30a1f11537ec1b07f16d6f5c43e4
#
_cell.length_a   1.000
_cell.length_b   1.000
_cell.length_c   1.000
_cell.angle_alpha   90.00
_cell.angle_beta   90.00
_cell.angle_gamma   90.00
#
_symmetry.space_group_name_H-M   'P 1'
#
loop_
_entity.id
_entity.type
_entity.pdbx_description
1 polymer ?
#
loop_
_entity_poly.entity_id
_entity_poly.type
_entity_poly.pdbx_seq_one_letter_code
_entity_poly.pdbx_strand_id
1 'polypeptide(L)'
;MSITIKNLNKIYPNGNHALKDVNLEIPTGMFGLLGPNGAGKSTLMRILVALMEPTSGQVEICGYDLMKQRKEIRGILGYLPQDFRFFAKYKTYEFLDYAARLSGMTQNRQRKQAVDEMLENVGLFDVRERYANKLSGGMKRRLGIAQALIHHPKVIIVDEPTTGLDPEERIRFRNLLYEVSENCLLYTSDAAD
;
A
#
# COMPACT_ATOMS: atom_id res chain seq x y z
N MET A 1 2.03 -10.09 14.40
CA MET A 1 2.03 -10.02 12.92
C MET A 1 3.46 -9.77 12.49
N SER A 2 3.96 -10.45 11.45
CA SER A 2 5.34 -10.25 10.96
C SER A 2 5.43 -10.59 9.48
N ILE A 3 6.48 -10.08 8.82
CA ILE A 3 6.89 -10.53 7.49
C ILE A 3 8.25 -11.17 7.66
N THR A 4 8.40 -12.41 7.21
CA THR A 4 9.66 -13.15 7.25
C THR A 4 10.12 -13.45 5.83
N ILE A 5 11.37 -13.08 5.52
CA ILE A 5 11.99 -13.26 4.21
C ILE A 5 13.26 -14.09 4.42
N LYS A 6 13.41 -15.18 3.64
CA LYS A 6 14.57 -16.08 3.71
C LYS A 6 15.15 -16.34 2.34
N ASN A 7 16.45 -16.04 2.18
CA ASN A 7 17.25 -16.30 0.98
C ASN A 7 16.57 -15.81 -0.32
N LEU A 8 15.91 -14.64 -0.24
CA LEU A 8 15.12 -14.10 -1.34
C LEU A 8 16.02 -13.58 -2.46
N ASN A 9 15.82 -14.11 -3.67
CA ASN A 9 16.52 -13.69 -4.85
C ASN A 9 15.55 -13.27 -5.95
N LYS A 10 15.92 -12.22 -6.70
CA LYS A 10 15.22 -11.83 -7.92
C LYS A 10 16.21 -11.49 -9.02
N ILE A 11 16.16 -12.31 -10.08
CA ILE A 11 16.91 -12.11 -11.33
C ILE A 11 15.87 -11.83 -12.42
N TYR A 12 16.02 -10.71 -13.11
CA TYR A 12 15.20 -10.37 -14.26
C TYR A 12 15.66 -11.10 -15.53
N PRO A 13 14.79 -11.24 -16.56
CA PRO A 13 15.17 -11.94 -17.81
C PRO A 13 16.39 -11.34 -18.53
N ASN A 14 16.68 -10.06 -18.31
CA ASN A 14 17.85 -9.38 -18.84
C ASN A 14 19.16 -9.66 -18.06
N GLY A 15 19.12 -10.58 -17.09
CA GLY A 15 20.26 -10.93 -16.25
C GLY A 15 20.49 -10.02 -15.05
N ASN A 16 19.72 -8.94 -14.89
CA ASN A 16 19.86 -8.06 -13.72
C ASN A 16 19.44 -8.77 -12.44
N HIS A 17 20.36 -8.91 -11.49
CA HIS A 17 20.14 -9.51 -10.18
C HIS A 17 19.74 -8.43 -9.17
N ALA A 18 18.46 -8.15 -9.09
CA ALA A 18 17.90 -7.03 -8.32
C ALA A 18 17.81 -7.30 -6.80
N LEU A 19 17.61 -8.55 -6.39
CA LEU A 19 17.66 -8.97 -4.97
C LEU A 19 18.59 -10.15 -4.86
N LYS A 20 19.55 -10.05 -3.93
CA LYS A 20 20.62 -11.05 -3.73
C LYS A 20 20.57 -11.54 -2.30
N ASP A 21 20.10 -12.77 -2.11
CA ASP A 21 20.06 -13.47 -0.83
C ASP A 21 19.53 -12.62 0.33
N VAL A 22 18.38 -11.94 0.10
CA VAL A 22 17.80 -11.05 1.10
C VAL A 22 17.19 -11.89 2.22
N ASN A 23 17.65 -11.63 3.45
CA ASN A 23 17.13 -12.21 4.68
C ASN A 23 16.66 -11.07 5.58
N LEU A 24 15.39 -11.07 5.97
CA LEU A 24 14.79 -9.96 6.71
C LEU A 24 13.62 -10.47 7.54
N GLU A 25 13.51 -9.97 8.75
CA GLU A 25 12.34 -10.14 9.61
C GLU A 25 11.80 -8.78 10.00
N ILE A 26 10.52 -8.54 9.68
CA ILE A 26 9.83 -7.28 9.94
C ILE A 26 8.76 -7.55 10.99
N PRO A 27 8.98 -7.08 12.24
CA PRO A 27 7.99 -7.22 13.30
C PRO A 27 6.79 -6.31 13.11
N THR A 28 5.78 -6.43 13.99
CA THR A 28 4.63 -5.52 14.05
C THR A 28 5.09 -4.09 14.31
N GLY A 29 4.44 -3.12 13.68
CA GLY A 29 4.73 -1.70 13.81
C GLY A 29 5.11 -1.06 12.48
N MET A 30 5.70 0.13 12.54
CA MET A 30 6.18 0.85 11.37
C MET A 30 7.62 0.45 11.03
N PHE A 31 7.83 0.04 9.79
CA PHE A 31 9.16 -0.32 9.28
C PHE A 31 9.49 0.48 8.01
N GLY A 32 10.60 1.21 8.02
CA GLY A 32 11.09 1.98 6.88
C GLY A 32 12.22 1.28 6.14
N LEU A 33 12.07 1.08 4.83
CA LEU A 33 13.12 0.57 3.96
C LEU A 33 13.87 1.73 3.32
N LEU A 34 15.09 1.99 3.78
CA LEU A 34 15.97 3.03 3.26
C LEU A 34 17.00 2.44 2.29
N GLY A 35 17.38 3.21 1.30
CA GLY A 35 18.44 2.83 0.37
C GLY A 35 18.43 3.64 -0.93
N PRO A 36 19.53 3.67 -1.66
CA PRO A 36 19.65 4.44 -2.91
C PRO A 36 18.70 3.90 -3.99
N ASN A 37 18.49 4.71 -5.03
CA ASN A 37 17.80 4.26 -6.23
C ASN A 37 18.53 3.07 -6.87
N GLY A 38 17.77 2.07 -7.31
CA GLY A 38 18.34 0.83 -7.84
C GLY A 38 18.71 -0.24 -6.81
N ALA A 39 18.58 0.03 -5.50
CA ALA A 39 18.86 -0.96 -4.44
C ALA A 39 17.87 -2.13 -4.35
N GLY A 40 16.88 -2.19 -5.24
CA GLY A 40 15.89 -3.27 -5.26
C GLY A 40 14.64 -3.03 -4.39
N LYS A 41 14.49 -1.85 -3.76
CA LYS A 41 13.33 -1.52 -2.89
C LYS A 41 11.98 -1.81 -3.55
N SER A 42 11.72 -1.21 -4.72
CA SER A 42 10.45 -1.41 -5.45
C SER A 42 10.28 -2.85 -5.94
N THR A 43 11.38 -3.56 -6.23
CA THR A 43 11.33 -5.00 -6.56
C THR A 43 10.87 -5.82 -5.36
N LEU A 44 11.45 -5.57 -4.18
CA LEU A 44 11.05 -6.24 -2.95
C LEU A 44 9.59 -5.96 -2.63
N MET A 45 9.15 -4.70 -2.68
CA MET A 45 7.76 -4.35 -2.44
C MET A 45 6.79 -5.04 -3.39
N ARG A 46 7.08 -5.07 -4.70
CA ARG A 46 6.25 -5.77 -5.69
C ARG A 46 6.15 -7.26 -5.43
N ILE A 47 7.18 -7.88 -4.86
CA ILE A 47 7.13 -9.27 -4.43
C ILE A 47 6.22 -9.39 -3.20
N LEU A 48 6.40 -8.57 -2.17
CA LEU A 48 5.61 -8.62 -0.94
C LEU A 48 4.11 -8.42 -1.20
N VAL A 49 3.74 -7.57 -2.17
CA VAL A 49 2.33 -7.37 -2.55
C VAL A 49 1.81 -8.40 -3.56
N ALA A 50 2.55 -9.48 -3.79
CA ALA A 50 2.21 -10.56 -4.74
C ALA A 50 1.94 -10.10 -6.19
N LEU A 51 2.57 -8.99 -6.61
CA LEU A 51 2.56 -8.50 -8.00
C LEU A 51 3.72 -9.06 -8.83
N MET A 52 4.74 -9.61 -8.18
CA MET A 52 5.92 -10.18 -8.82
C MET A 52 6.32 -11.46 -8.10
N GLU A 53 6.75 -12.48 -8.87
CA GLU A 53 7.30 -13.70 -8.30
C GLU A 53 8.81 -13.55 -8.06
N PRO A 54 9.33 -14.05 -6.93
CA PRO A 54 10.76 -14.17 -6.72
C PRO A 54 11.35 -15.23 -7.67
N THR A 55 12.67 -15.19 -7.88
CA THR A 55 13.39 -16.25 -8.59
C THR A 55 13.64 -17.45 -7.67
N SER A 56 13.95 -17.19 -6.41
CA SER A 56 14.10 -18.19 -5.35
C SER A 56 13.95 -17.56 -3.97
N GLY A 57 13.91 -18.38 -2.92
CA GLY A 57 13.72 -17.96 -1.55
C GLY A 57 12.29 -18.12 -1.08
N GLN A 58 12.03 -17.73 0.16
CA GLN A 58 10.73 -17.86 0.83
C GLN A 58 10.30 -16.53 1.43
N VAL A 59 9.02 -16.24 1.35
CA VAL A 59 8.39 -15.09 1.98
C VAL A 59 7.14 -15.55 2.69
N GLU A 60 7.02 -15.20 3.96
CA GLU A 60 5.84 -15.43 4.78
C GLU A 60 5.30 -14.09 5.28
N ILE A 61 4.00 -13.86 5.18
CA ILE A 61 3.32 -12.65 5.63
C ILE A 61 2.19 -13.05 6.57
N CYS A 62 2.32 -12.70 7.85
CA CYS A 62 1.34 -13.04 8.89
C CYS A 62 0.97 -14.54 8.93
N GLY A 63 1.96 -15.42 8.72
CA GLY A 63 1.77 -16.89 8.71
C GLY A 63 1.33 -17.47 7.36
N TYR A 64 1.14 -16.65 6.33
CA TYR A 64 0.79 -17.11 4.99
C TYR A 64 2.02 -17.16 4.07
N ASP A 65 2.23 -18.30 3.41
CA ASP A 65 3.26 -18.46 2.37
C ASP A 65 2.87 -17.66 1.11
N LEU A 66 3.76 -16.77 0.67
CA LEU A 66 3.50 -15.86 -0.46
C LEU A 66 3.21 -16.59 -1.76
N MET A 67 3.83 -17.73 -2.01
CA MET A 67 3.67 -18.45 -3.28
C MET A 67 2.42 -19.32 -3.30
N LYS A 68 2.01 -19.86 -2.15
CA LYS A 68 0.90 -20.81 -2.02
C LYS A 68 -0.42 -20.14 -1.67
N GLN A 69 -0.40 -19.02 -0.94
CA GLN A 69 -1.57 -18.41 -0.30
C GLN A 69 -1.75 -16.92 -0.70
N ARG A 70 -1.57 -16.64 -2.00
CA ARG A 70 -1.66 -15.26 -2.53
C ARG A 70 -3.01 -14.60 -2.33
N LYS A 71 -4.09 -15.39 -2.34
CA LYS A 71 -5.45 -14.86 -2.16
C LYS A 71 -5.64 -14.37 -0.72
N GLU A 72 -5.20 -15.15 0.24
CA GLU A 72 -5.24 -14.83 1.67
C GLU A 72 -4.40 -13.58 1.97
N ILE A 73 -3.18 -13.52 1.41
CA ILE A 73 -2.29 -12.36 1.54
C ILE A 73 -2.94 -11.09 0.99
N ARG A 74 -3.52 -11.15 -0.21
CA ARG A 74 -4.22 -9.98 -0.79
C ARG A 74 -5.41 -9.52 0.04
N GLY A 75 -6.07 -10.42 0.77
CA GLY A 75 -7.17 -10.10 1.67
C GLY A 75 -6.76 -9.35 2.93
N ILE A 76 -5.49 -9.45 3.34
CA ILE A 76 -4.96 -8.82 4.55
C ILE A 76 -3.96 -7.69 4.27
N LEU A 77 -3.72 -7.37 2.99
CA LEU A 77 -2.68 -6.44 2.56
C LEU A 77 -3.27 -5.24 1.82
N GLY A 78 -2.94 -4.04 2.29
CA GLY A 78 -3.15 -2.79 1.59
C GLY A 78 -1.88 -2.34 0.88
N TYR A 79 -2.01 -1.80 -0.33
CA TYR A 79 -0.86 -1.32 -1.10
C TYR A 79 -1.11 0.05 -1.73
N LEU A 80 -0.19 0.97 -1.48
CA LEU A 80 -0.14 2.27 -2.15
C LEU A 80 1.14 2.34 -3.00
N PRO A 81 1.05 2.22 -4.34
CA PRO A 81 2.21 2.38 -5.21
C PRO A 81 2.66 3.84 -5.33
N GLN A 82 3.92 4.05 -5.70
CA GLN A 82 4.47 5.37 -6.00
C GLN A 82 3.64 6.09 -7.08
N ASP A 83 3.40 5.42 -8.21
CA ASP A 83 2.62 5.92 -9.35
C ASP A 83 1.14 5.50 -9.22
N PHE A 84 0.45 6.08 -8.24
CA PHE A 84 -0.96 5.80 -8.06
C PHE A 84 -1.83 6.53 -9.10
N ARG A 85 -2.60 5.78 -9.89
CA ARG A 85 -3.46 6.31 -10.96
C ARG A 85 -4.93 6.06 -10.68
N PHE A 86 -5.75 7.05 -11.00
CA PHE A 86 -7.20 6.98 -10.89
C PHE A 86 -7.85 6.75 -12.24
N PHE A 87 -8.99 6.09 -12.22
CA PHE A 87 -9.90 6.12 -13.37
C PHE A 87 -10.50 7.51 -13.50
N ALA A 88 -10.16 8.22 -14.58
CA ALA A 88 -10.50 9.64 -14.79
C ALA A 88 -12.00 9.96 -14.73
N LYS A 89 -12.86 8.95 -14.92
CA LYS A 89 -14.33 9.09 -15.00
C LYS A 89 -15.05 8.89 -13.65
N TYR A 90 -14.33 8.47 -12.58
CA TYR A 90 -14.97 8.27 -11.28
C TYR A 90 -14.87 9.51 -10.41
N LYS A 91 -15.94 9.82 -9.69
CA LYS A 91 -15.91 10.73 -8.54
C LYS A 91 -15.11 10.09 -7.40
N THR A 92 -14.65 10.90 -6.46
CA THR A 92 -13.89 10.45 -5.28
C THR A 92 -14.61 9.35 -4.52
N TYR A 93 -15.92 9.54 -4.26
CA TYR A 93 -16.78 8.54 -3.63
C TYR A 93 -16.90 7.25 -4.46
N GLU A 94 -17.22 7.36 -5.75
CA GLU A 94 -17.40 6.21 -6.64
C GLU A 94 -16.14 5.37 -6.75
N PHE A 95 -14.98 6.03 -6.77
CA PHE A 95 -13.69 5.35 -6.80
C PHE A 95 -13.47 4.49 -5.54
N LEU A 96 -13.76 5.06 -4.36
CA LEU A 96 -13.58 4.34 -3.11
C LEU A 96 -14.64 3.24 -2.91
N ASP A 97 -15.91 3.48 -3.32
CA ASP A 97 -16.96 2.46 -3.33
C ASP A 97 -16.58 1.27 -4.24
N TYR A 98 -16.00 1.56 -5.39
CA TYR A 98 -15.48 0.52 -6.29
C TYR A 98 -14.36 -0.30 -5.64
N ALA A 99 -13.40 0.36 -4.97
CA ALA A 99 -12.34 -0.32 -4.23
C ALA A 99 -12.90 -1.21 -3.11
N ALA A 100 -13.87 -0.72 -2.35
CA ALA A 100 -14.53 -1.48 -1.30
C ALA A 100 -15.28 -2.73 -1.85
N ARG A 101 -15.90 -2.62 -3.04
CA ARG A 101 -16.51 -3.78 -3.72
C ARG A 101 -15.47 -4.82 -4.11
N LEU A 102 -14.36 -4.40 -4.69
CA LEU A 102 -13.26 -5.30 -5.08
C LEU A 102 -12.65 -6.03 -3.87
N SER A 103 -12.68 -5.40 -2.70
CA SER A 103 -12.24 -5.98 -1.43
C SER A 103 -13.27 -6.94 -0.80
N GLY A 104 -14.42 -7.17 -1.46
CA GLY A 104 -15.44 -8.12 -1.00
C GLY A 104 -16.57 -7.52 -0.16
N MET A 105 -16.68 -6.20 -0.03
CA MET A 105 -17.79 -5.54 0.65
C MET A 105 -19.06 -5.54 -0.23
N THR A 106 -19.83 -6.61 -0.19
CA THR A 106 -21.02 -6.79 -1.04
C THR A 106 -22.27 -6.08 -0.52
N GLN A 107 -22.39 -5.90 0.81
CA GLN A 107 -23.57 -5.29 1.43
C GLN A 107 -23.58 -3.77 1.25
N ASN A 108 -24.54 -3.26 0.48
CA ASN A 108 -24.62 -1.85 0.10
C ASN A 108 -24.60 -0.86 1.27
N ARG A 109 -25.35 -1.14 2.34
CA ARG A 109 -25.44 -0.23 3.49
C ARG A 109 -24.12 -0.12 4.25
N GLN A 110 -23.51 -1.27 4.57
CA GLN A 110 -22.22 -1.30 5.27
C GLN A 110 -21.11 -0.67 4.42
N ARG A 111 -21.09 -0.96 3.11
CA ARG A 111 -20.09 -0.38 2.21
C ARG A 111 -20.18 1.12 2.12
N LYS A 112 -21.40 1.68 1.97
CA LYS A 112 -21.62 3.14 1.95
C LYS A 112 -21.13 3.78 3.23
N GLN A 113 -21.46 3.21 4.38
CA GLN A 113 -21.01 3.71 5.66
C GLN A 113 -19.47 3.68 5.77
N ALA A 114 -18.83 2.55 5.43
CA ALA A 114 -17.37 2.42 5.45
C ALA A 114 -16.68 3.42 4.51
N VAL A 115 -17.28 3.70 3.33
CA VAL A 115 -16.74 4.68 2.38
C VAL A 115 -16.86 6.10 2.93
N ASP A 116 -18.00 6.47 3.50
CA ASP A 116 -18.19 7.79 4.11
C ASP A 116 -17.22 8.00 5.28
N GLU A 117 -17.13 7.05 6.22
CA GLU A 117 -16.20 7.08 7.35
C GLU A 117 -14.73 7.18 6.88
N MET A 118 -14.35 6.41 5.88
CA MET A 118 -12.99 6.46 5.34
C MET A 118 -12.69 7.82 4.67
N LEU A 119 -13.65 8.41 3.94
CA LEU A 119 -13.49 9.74 3.35
C LEU A 119 -13.37 10.84 4.41
N GLU A 120 -14.09 10.72 5.53
CA GLU A 120 -13.93 11.60 6.69
C GLU A 120 -12.54 11.48 7.30
N ASN A 121 -12.07 10.25 7.57
CA ASN A 121 -10.76 9.97 8.16
C ASN A 121 -9.60 10.53 7.34
N VAL A 122 -9.70 10.50 6.00
CA VAL A 122 -8.66 11.06 5.14
C VAL A 122 -8.92 12.54 4.75
N GLY A 123 -9.96 13.18 5.28
CA GLY A 123 -10.32 14.58 5.03
C GLY A 123 -10.69 14.86 3.56
N LEU A 124 -11.47 13.95 2.96
CA LEU A 124 -11.94 14.07 1.57
C LEU A 124 -13.48 14.06 1.45
N PHE A 125 -14.20 14.02 2.56
CA PHE A 125 -15.65 13.91 2.55
C PHE A 125 -16.33 15.09 1.83
N ASP A 126 -15.89 16.33 2.07
CA ASP A 126 -16.45 17.53 1.45
C ASP A 126 -16.23 17.60 -0.07
N VAL A 127 -15.26 16.84 -0.57
CA VAL A 127 -14.95 16.77 -2.02
C VAL A 127 -15.34 15.44 -2.64
N ARG A 128 -16.15 14.63 -1.97
CA ARG A 128 -16.54 13.28 -2.42
C ARG A 128 -17.21 13.24 -3.79
N GLU A 129 -17.92 14.30 -4.16
CA GLU A 129 -18.58 14.44 -5.45
C GLU A 129 -17.66 14.98 -6.58
N ARG A 130 -16.43 15.40 -6.23
CA ARG A 130 -15.46 15.85 -7.21
C ARG A 130 -14.85 14.65 -7.95
N TYR A 131 -14.59 14.80 -9.24
CA TYR A 131 -13.86 13.78 -10.00
C TYR A 131 -12.46 13.57 -9.45
N ALA A 132 -12.05 12.31 -9.29
CA ALA A 132 -10.76 11.95 -8.68
C ALA A 132 -9.54 12.53 -9.42
N ASN A 133 -9.63 12.69 -10.74
CA ASN A 133 -8.58 13.32 -11.54
C ASN A 133 -8.44 14.84 -11.31
N LYS A 134 -9.45 15.49 -10.73
CA LYS A 134 -9.49 16.93 -10.41
C LYS A 134 -9.02 17.25 -8.98
N LEU A 135 -8.65 16.25 -8.21
CA LEU A 135 -8.05 16.42 -6.88
C LEU A 135 -6.62 16.97 -6.99
N SER A 136 -6.16 17.69 -5.96
CA SER A 136 -4.74 18.06 -5.82
C SER A 136 -3.85 16.84 -5.64
N GLY A 137 -2.51 17.00 -5.75
CA GLY A 137 -1.56 15.92 -5.52
C GLY A 137 -1.72 15.27 -4.15
N GLY A 138 -1.77 16.08 -3.08
CA GLY A 138 -2.00 15.61 -1.72
C GLY A 138 -3.36 14.94 -1.53
N MET A 139 -4.44 15.49 -2.10
CA MET A 139 -5.77 14.85 -2.08
C MET A 139 -5.76 13.49 -2.79
N LYS A 140 -5.08 13.41 -3.93
CA LYS A 140 -4.91 12.14 -4.66
C LYS A 140 -4.19 11.10 -3.81
N ARG A 141 -3.12 11.51 -3.10
CA ARG A 141 -2.37 10.60 -2.23
C ARG A 141 -3.25 10.11 -1.07
N ARG A 142 -4.03 11.00 -0.44
CA ARG A 142 -5.00 10.64 0.60
C ARG A 142 -6.09 9.69 0.10
N LEU A 143 -6.58 9.87 -1.11
CA LEU A 143 -7.52 8.91 -1.71
C LEU A 143 -6.87 7.55 -1.99
N GLY A 144 -5.59 7.52 -2.37
CA GLY A 144 -4.83 6.30 -2.55
C GLY A 144 -4.65 5.51 -1.26
N ILE A 145 -4.32 6.19 -0.14
CA ILE A 145 -4.24 5.50 1.15
C ILE A 145 -5.62 5.03 1.62
N ALA A 146 -6.68 5.81 1.41
CA ALA A 146 -8.05 5.40 1.70
C ALA A 146 -8.42 4.09 0.97
N GLN A 147 -8.04 3.96 -0.30
CA GLN A 147 -8.21 2.73 -1.06
C GLN A 147 -7.44 1.56 -0.44
N ALA A 148 -6.20 1.78 0.01
CA ALA A 148 -5.39 0.73 0.61
C ALA A 148 -5.94 0.29 1.98
N LEU A 149 -6.68 1.17 2.68
CA LEU A 149 -7.22 0.96 4.03
C LEU A 149 -8.66 0.46 4.08
N ILE A 150 -9.46 0.66 3.03
CA ILE A 150 -10.92 0.47 3.05
C ILE A 150 -11.38 -0.91 3.53
N HIS A 151 -10.55 -1.92 3.41
CA HIS A 151 -10.84 -3.30 3.83
C HIS A 151 -10.18 -3.69 5.16
N HIS A 152 -9.68 -2.72 5.93
CA HIS A 152 -9.01 -2.92 7.22
C HIS A 152 -7.87 -3.95 7.16
N PRO A 153 -6.84 -3.72 6.32
CA PRO A 153 -5.73 -4.66 6.14
C PRO A 153 -4.92 -4.81 7.42
N LYS A 154 -4.29 -5.99 7.60
CA LYS A 154 -3.31 -6.23 8.69
C LYS A 154 -1.92 -5.71 8.37
N VAL A 155 -1.61 -5.61 7.09
CA VAL A 155 -0.32 -5.14 6.57
C VAL A 155 -0.56 -4.07 5.53
N ILE A 156 0.17 -2.98 5.61
CA ILE A 156 0.14 -1.90 4.61
C ILE A 156 1.54 -1.72 4.06
N ILE A 157 1.64 -1.68 2.74
CA ILE A 157 2.89 -1.39 2.03
C ILE A 157 2.70 -0.10 1.25
N VAL A 158 3.58 0.86 1.49
CA VAL A 158 3.53 2.19 0.87
C VAL A 158 4.87 2.50 0.20
N ASP A 159 4.85 2.67 -1.11
CA ASP A 159 6.05 2.95 -1.90
C ASP A 159 6.20 4.47 -2.09
N GLU A 160 7.29 5.05 -1.56
CA GLU A 160 7.62 6.47 -1.58
C GLU A 160 6.43 7.38 -1.18
N PRO A 161 5.96 7.29 0.07
CA PRO A 161 4.72 7.94 0.51
C PRO A 161 4.71 9.46 0.38
N THR A 162 5.85 10.11 0.48
CA THR A 162 5.97 11.57 0.58
C THR A 162 6.50 12.25 -0.69
N THR A 163 6.88 11.46 -1.70
CA THR A 163 7.42 12.00 -2.96
C THR A 163 6.42 12.91 -3.67
N GLY A 164 6.87 14.13 -4.01
CA GLY A 164 6.05 15.12 -4.73
C GLY A 164 4.99 15.83 -3.90
N LEU A 165 4.98 15.64 -2.57
CA LEU A 165 4.12 16.41 -1.66
C LEU A 165 4.85 17.67 -1.16
N ASP A 166 4.09 18.76 -0.96
CA ASP A 166 4.59 19.93 -0.25
C ASP A 166 4.81 19.63 1.25
N PRO A 167 5.56 20.47 1.99
CA PRO A 167 5.91 20.19 3.39
C PRO A 167 4.70 19.99 4.32
N GLU A 168 3.62 20.75 4.11
CA GLU A 168 2.43 20.66 4.95
C GLU A 168 1.67 19.34 4.71
N GLU A 169 1.49 18.95 3.44
CA GLU A 169 0.88 17.68 3.07
C GLU A 169 1.74 16.48 3.50
N ARG A 170 3.09 16.59 3.51
CA ARG A 170 3.97 15.56 4.07
C ARG A 170 3.69 15.32 5.55
N ILE A 171 3.55 16.38 6.35
CA ILE A 171 3.26 16.25 7.78
C ILE A 171 1.89 15.59 7.97
N ARG A 172 0.85 16.06 7.29
CA ARG A 172 -0.49 15.48 7.36
C ARG A 172 -0.51 14.00 6.99
N PHE A 173 0.20 13.66 5.91
CA PHE A 173 0.27 12.27 5.43
C PHE A 173 1.02 11.36 6.42
N ARG A 174 2.11 11.85 7.02
CA ARG A 174 2.85 11.12 8.07
C ARG A 174 2.00 10.86 9.30
N ASN A 175 1.25 11.86 9.76
CA ASN A 175 0.33 11.68 10.90
C ASN A 175 -0.73 10.61 10.60
N LEU A 176 -1.33 10.63 9.41
CA LEU A 176 -2.27 9.60 8.98
C LEU A 176 -1.63 8.19 8.98
N LEU A 177 -0.40 8.05 8.47
CA LEU A 177 0.31 6.77 8.51
C LEU A 177 0.63 6.33 9.96
N TYR A 178 0.91 7.26 10.85
CA TYR A 178 1.14 6.96 12.27
C TYR A 178 -0.12 6.39 12.93
N GLU A 179 -1.27 7.04 12.78
CA GLU A 179 -2.56 6.56 13.29
C GLU A 179 -2.91 5.16 12.76
N VAL A 180 -2.65 4.95 11.49
CA VAL A 180 -2.86 3.64 10.85
C VAL A 180 -1.92 2.57 11.41
N SER A 181 -0.66 2.92 11.70
CA SER A 181 0.36 1.97 12.19
C SER A 181 0.10 1.43 13.60
N GLU A 182 -0.74 2.10 14.39
CA GLU A 182 -1.14 1.59 15.71
C GLU A 182 -1.95 0.28 15.62
N ASN A 183 -2.65 0.07 14.51
CA ASN A 183 -3.54 -1.07 14.31
C ASN A 183 -3.05 -2.09 13.27
N CYS A 184 -1.98 -1.81 12.55
CA CYS A 184 -1.47 -2.69 11.50
C CYS A 184 0.06 -2.61 11.38
N LEU A 185 0.65 -3.56 10.63
CA LEU A 185 2.05 -3.50 10.24
C LEU A 185 2.17 -2.56 9.03
N LEU A 186 2.90 -1.46 9.20
CA LEU A 186 3.15 -0.49 8.14
C LEU A 186 4.58 -0.64 7.60
N TYR A 187 4.72 -0.90 6.32
CA TYR A 187 5.99 -0.97 5.61
C TYR A 187 6.08 0.16 4.59
N THR A 188 7.07 1.02 4.71
CA THR A 188 7.26 2.18 3.81
C THR A 188 8.63 2.16 3.17
N SER A 189 8.77 2.70 1.94
CA SER A 189 10.06 3.10 1.40
C SER A 189 10.05 4.61 1.16
N ASP A 190 11.02 5.29 1.71
CA ASP A 190 11.36 6.65 1.27
C ASP A 190 12.71 6.61 0.55
N ALA A 191 12.86 7.44 -0.49
CA ALA A 191 14.18 7.72 -1.01
C ALA A 191 14.97 8.40 0.12
N ALA A 192 16.18 7.93 0.40
CA ALA A 192 17.08 8.66 1.26
C ALA A 192 17.40 9.98 0.55
N ASP A 193 16.97 11.11 1.14
CA ASP A 193 17.42 12.45 0.75
C ASP A 193 18.90 12.60 1.04
#